data_da1b3ae58a521ec08c1a38ecda12c15f
#
_entry.id   da1b3ae58a521ec08c1a38ecda12c15f
#
_cell.length_a   1.000
_cell.length_b   1.000
_cell.length_c   1.000
_cell.angle_alpha   90.00
_cell.angle_beta   90.00
_cell.angle_gamma   90.00
#
_symmetry.space_group_name_H-M   'P 1'
#
loop_
_entity.id
_entity.type
_entity.pdbx_description
1 polymer ?
#
loop_
_entity_poly.entity_id
_entity_poly.type
_entity_poly.pdbx_seq_one_letter_code
_entity_poly.pdbx_strand_id
1 'polypeptide(L)'
;MPFNIPNSNKPRIVIIGGGFAGFKFANRIDSKIYQIVLIDKNNYFQFQPLFYQVAMSGIEPSSICFPLRKNFRNKKDIFIRTLDIAEIDPIHKVIYTDTGSLVYDVLIIATGSQTNYYGNLNFEKYTIPLKSVSEALYLRNCILNDLEQAVLSNDASAQERLMNIIIIGGGPTGVELAGALSEMKKHILPKDYPDLDASKMQIHLIQASSRLLDTMTEKASLKAYEELTKMGVCIHLNTKVTDIKEDQLELSNGLFLKSQKIIWAAGVVGTAIKGLEVAHNAPGRKISVNQYCEVPIWKDVYALGDIAYMETAKYPSGLPGLAPVALQQASYLAKRLNKSNLKNRLAFNYWDKGSMATIGRSKAVLQYKSLFLSGFIAWIGWLFVHIYYLIGVRNKLIVFINWLWNYIIYDQALRLNIKPKIPQSTKQ
;
A
#
# COMPACT_ATOMS: atom_id res chain seq x y z
N MET A 1 6.56 -32.53 12.00
CA MET A 1 7.20 -31.68 10.96
C MET A 1 6.65 -30.26 11.14
N PRO A 2 7.50 -29.31 11.41
CA PRO A 2 7.07 -27.92 11.43
C PRO A 2 6.51 -27.58 10.06
N PHE A 3 5.50 -26.72 9.98
CA PHE A 3 4.75 -26.33 8.79
C PHE A 3 3.77 -27.36 8.19
N ASN A 4 3.77 -28.60 8.62
CA ASN A 4 2.88 -29.65 8.09
C ASN A 4 2.80 -29.64 6.55
N ILE A 5 3.98 -29.69 5.90
CA ILE A 5 4.13 -29.77 4.45
C ILE A 5 4.63 -31.18 4.13
N PRO A 6 3.96 -31.94 3.26
CA PRO A 6 4.36 -33.30 2.92
C PRO A 6 5.75 -33.29 2.23
N ASN A 7 6.46 -34.39 2.39
CA ASN A 7 7.68 -34.62 1.62
C ASN A 7 7.35 -34.70 0.12
N SER A 8 8.29 -34.25 -0.71
CA SER A 8 8.14 -34.25 -2.16
C SER A 8 9.47 -34.49 -2.82
N ASN A 9 9.49 -35.21 -3.94
CA ASN A 9 10.65 -35.32 -4.81
C ASN A 9 10.84 -34.08 -5.72
N LYS A 10 9.89 -33.13 -5.69
CA LYS A 10 9.99 -31.88 -6.44
C LYS A 10 10.82 -30.88 -5.66
N PRO A 11 11.63 -30.06 -6.35
CA PRO A 11 12.28 -28.91 -5.70
C PRO A 11 11.25 -28.01 -5.04
N ARG A 12 11.56 -27.53 -3.83
CA ARG A 12 10.67 -26.67 -3.07
C ARG A 12 10.98 -25.20 -3.30
N ILE A 13 9.98 -24.47 -3.80
CA ILE A 13 10.02 -23.01 -3.87
C ILE A 13 9.28 -22.44 -2.66
N VAL A 14 9.96 -21.64 -1.84
CA VAL A 14 9.32 -20.85 -0.79
C VAL A 14 9.19 -19.40 -1.24
N ILE A 15 7.98 -18.87 -1.13
CA ILE A 15 7.62 -17.49 -1.48
C ILE A 15 7.27 -16.76 -0.18
N ILE A 16 7.97 -15.71 0.15
CA ILE A 16 7.69 -14.87 1.32
C ILE A 16 6.99 -13.59 0.86
N GLY A 17 5.74 -13.43 1.28
CA GLY A 17 4.86 -12.33 0.90
C GLY A 17 3.86 -12.68 -0.19
N GLY A 18 2.57 -12.56 0.13
CA GLY A 18 1.42 -12.82 -0.74
C GLY A 18 0.85 -11.55 -1.41
N GLY A 19 1.65 -10.46 -1.49
CA GLY A 19 1.30 -9.23 -2.19
C GLY A 19 1.33 -9.36 -3.71
N PHE A 20 1.41 -8.23 -4.44
CA PHE A 20 1.35 -8.22 -5.91
C PHE A 20 2.36 -9.17 -6.57
N ALA A 21 3.61 -9.15 -6.13
CA ALA A 21 4.66 -9.99 -6.71
C ALA A 21 4.46 -11.47 -6.34
N GLY A 22 4.40 -11.81 -5.05
CA GLY A 22 4.33 -13.19 -4.61
C GLY A 22 3.05 -13.90 -5.03
N PHE A 23 1.90 -13.24 -4.93
CA PHE A 23 0.62 -13.77 -5.43
C PHE A 23 0.67 -14.04 -6.93
N LYS A 24 1.21 -13.11 -7.72
CA LYS A 24 1.35 -13.27 -9.18
C LYS A 24 2.31 -14.40 -9.54
N PHE A 25 3.44 -14.48 -8.84
CA PHE A 25 4.43 -15.54 -9.02
C PHE A 25 3.84 -16.91 -8.72
N ALA A 26 3.19 -17.08 -7.54
CA ALA A 26 2.54 -18.33 -7.13
C ALA A 26 1.42 -18.78 -8.10
N ASN A 27 0.77 -17.82 -8.76
CA ASN A 27 -0.23 -18.14 -9.79
C ASN A 27 0.38 -18.61 -11.12
N ARG A 28 1.64 -18.24 -11.42
CA ARG A 28 2.28 -18.50 -12.71
C ARG A 28 3.32 -19.61 -12.70
N ILE A 29 3.89 -19.91 -11.54
CA ILE A 29 4.84 -21.01 -11.39
C ILE A 29 4.12 -22.35 -11.54
N ASP A 30 4.77 -23.32 -12.19
CA ASP A 30 4.18 -24.64 -12.45
C ASP A 30 4.32 -25.56 -11.25
N SER A 31 3.22 -25.86 -10.58
CA SER A 31 3.17 -26.80 -9.44
C SER A 31 3.33 -28.27 -9.85
N LYS A 32 3.36 -28.59 -11.14
CA LYS A 32 3.76 -29.93 -11.61
C LYS A 32 5.26 -30.15 -11.48
N ILE A 33 6.05 -29.08 -11.60
CA ILE A 33 7.53 -29.09 -11.51
C ILE A 33 7.99 -28.87 -10.07
N TYR A 34 7.32 -27.97 -9.34
CA TYR A 34 7.74 -27.53 -8.03
C TYR A 34 6.71 -27.80 -6.93
N GLN A 35 7.18 -28.08 -5.72
CA GLN A 35 6.40 -27.92 -4.51
C GLN A 35 6.48 -26.46 -4.07
N ILE A 36 5.35 -25.78 -3.92
CA ILE A 36 5.28 -24.35 -3.67
C ILE A 36 4.74 -24.09 -2.27
N VAL A 37 5.46 -23.28 -1.49
CA VAL A 37 5.02 -22.83 -0.17
C VAL A 37 4.94 -21.29 -0.19
N LEU A 38 3.75 -20.74 -0.06
CA LEU A 38 3.52 -19.31 0.07
C LEU A 38 3.30 -18.97 1.55
N ILE A 39 4.17 -18.14 2.09
CA ILE A 39 4.13 -17.65 3.48
C ILE A 39 3.79 -16.15 3.44
N ASP A 40 2.76 -15.76 4.21
CA ASP A 40 2.40 -14.35 4.43
C ASP A 40 1.87 -14.20 5.86
N LYS A 41 2.08 -13.06 6.48
CA LYS A 41 1.50 -12.73 7.79
C LYS A 41 -0.02 -12.60 7.75
N ASN A 42 -0.59 -12.31 6.58
CA ASN A 42 -2.02 -12.24 6.34
C ASN A 42 -2.51 -13.47 5.54
N ASN A 43 -3.72 -13.90 5.77
CA ASN A 43 -4.35 -14.99 5.01
C ASN A 43 -5.02 -14.51 3.71
N TYR A 44 -4.81 -13.23 3.34
CA TYR A 44 -5.44 -12.59 2.18
C TYR A 44 -4.44 -11.72 1.39
N PHE A 45 -4.67 -11.63 0.10
CA PHE A 45 -4.14 -10.58 -0.77
C PHE A 45 -4.93 -9.30 -0.54
N GLN A 46 -4.26 -8.14 -0.54
CA GLN A 46 -4.89 -6.83 -0.40
C GLN A 46 -4.52 -5.92 -1.57
N PHE A 47 -5.51 -5.20 -2.09
CA PHE A 47 -5.34 -4.30 -3.22
C PHE A 47 -5.07 -2.87 -2.74
N GLN A 48 -3.79 -2.58 -2.49
CA GLN A 48 -3.31 -1.34 -1.87
C GLN A 48 -3.83 -0.03 -2.51
N PRO A 49 -3.97 0.11 -3.84
CA PRO A 49 -4.41 1.36 -4.44
C PRO A 49 -5.78 1.87 -3.97
N LEU A 50 -6.58 1.03 -3.32
CA LEU A 50 -7.92 1.40 -2.84
C LEU A 50 -8.01 1.52 -1.30
N PHE A 51 -6.90 1.54 -0.58
CA PHE A 51 -6.92 1.70 0.89
C PHE A 51 -7.53 3.01 1.34
N TYR A 52 -7.25 4.12 0.62
CA TYR A 52 -7.85 5.40 0.96
C TYR A 52 -9.37 5.38 0.86
N GLN A 53 -9.97 4.59 -0.04
CA GLN A 53 -11.42 4.44 -0.13
C GLN A 53 -12.00 3.62 1.01
N VAL A 54 -11.28 2.64 1.53
CA VAL A 54 -11.67 1.93 2.76
C VAL A 54 -11.59 2.87 3.95
N ALA A 55 -10.52 3.65 4.06
CA ALA A 55 -10.35 4.65 5.12
C ALA A 55 -11.45 5.73 5.10
N MET A 56 -12.00 6.03 3.92
CA MET A 56 -13.07 7.02 3.74
C MET A 56 -14.47 6.39 3.64
N SER A 57 -14.65 5.16 4.09
CA SER A 57 -15.96 4.46 4.07
C SER A 57 -16.58 4.28 2.68
N GLY A 58 -15.81 4.45 1.62
CA GLY A 58 -16.27 4.35 0.23
C GLY A 58 -16.38 2.93 -0.30
N ILE A 59 -15.60 1.99 0.26
CA ILE A 59 -15.55 0.58 -0.16
C ILE A 59 -15.37 -0.33 1.06
N GLU A 60 -16.07 -1.47 1.03
CA GLU A 60 -15.88 -2.55 2.01
C GLU A 60 -14.47 -3.17 1.91
N PRO A 61 -13.80 -3.42 3.05
CA PRO A 61 -12.50 -4.10 3.07
C PRO A 61 -12.51 -5.43 2.31
N SER A 62 -13.61 -6.20 2.44
CA SER A 62 -13.79 -7.49 1.78
C SER A 62 -13.83 -7.40 0.26
N SER A 63 -14.09 -6.22 -0.30
CA SER A 63 -14.15 -5.99 -1.75
C SER A 63 -12.78 -5.79 -2.38
N ILE A 64 -11.77 -5.42 -1.58
CA ILE A 64 -10.39 -5.21 -2.02
C ILE A 64 -9.41 -6.24 -1.45
N CYS A 65 -9.88 -7.12 -0.57
CA CYS A 65 -9.12 -8.24 -0.03
C CYS A 65 -9.59 -9.55 -0.67
N PHE A 66 -8.65 -10.47 -0.92
CA PHE A 66 -8.95 -11.75 -1.52
C PHE A 66 -8.25 -12.88 -0.76
N PRO A 67 -8.99 -13.87 -0.17
CA PRO A 67 -8.38 -14.94 0.60
C PRO A 67 -7.42 -15.78 -0.24
N LEU A 68 -6.16 -15.92 0.21
CA LEU A 68 -5.12 -16.67 -0.50
C LEU A 68 -5.55 -18.12 -0.75
N ARG A 69 -6.06 -18.80 0.26
CA ARG A 69 -6.51 -20.21 0.14
C ARG A 69 -7.61 -20.39 -0.89
N LYS A 70 -8.52 -19.41 -1.03
CA LYS A 70 -9.58 -19.46 -2.04
C LYS A 70 -9.02 -19.43 -3.47
N ASN A 71 -7.95 -18.67 -3.70
CA ASN A 71 -7.30 -18.57 -5.01
C ASN A 71 -6.62 -19.88 -5.42
N PHE A 72 -5.99 -20.55 -4.44
CA PHE A 72 -5.16 -21.72 -4.71
C PHE A 72 -5.84 -23.07 -4.41
N ARG A 73 -7.13 -23.10 -4.01
CA ARG A 73 -7.84 -24.32 -3.60
C ARG A 73 -7.85 -25.46 -4.61
N ASN A 74 -7.77 -25.13 -5.90
CA ASN A 74 -7.81 -26.10 -7.00
C ASN A 74 -6.40 -26.43 -7.55
N LYS A 75 -5.33 -25.88 -6.94
CA LYS A 75 -3.95 -26.15 -7.35
C LYS A 75 -3.33 -27.17 -6.38
N LYS A 76 -2.87 -28.30 -6.93
CA LYS A 76 -2.08 -29.27 -6.18
C LYS A 76 -0.67 -28.73 -5.91
N ASP A 77 -0.05 -29.19 -4.83
CA ASP A 77 1.33 -28.85 -4.44
C ASP A 77 1.59 -27.35 -4.20
N ILE A 78 0.54 -26.57 -3.87
CA ILE A 78 0.66 -25.22 -3.36
C ILE A 78 0.13 -25.18 -1.93
N PHE A 79 1.01 -24.86 -0.99
CA PHE A 79 0.75 -24.79 0.44
C PHE A 79 0.78 -23.34 0.93
N ILE A 80 -0.28 -22.89 1.59
CA ILE A 80 -0.35 -21.53 2.15
C ILE A 80 -0.11 -21.66 3.66
N ARG A 81 0.79 -20.81 4.18
CA ARG A 81 1.05 -20.68 5.62
C ARG A 81 0.95 -19.23 6.05
N THR A 82 0.13 -18.99 7.05
CA THR A 82 -0.04 -17.64 7.64
C THR A 82 0.85 -17.58 8.86
N LEU A 83 2.04 -16.97 8.69
CA LEU A 83 3.13 -16.92 9.67
C LEU A 83 3.97 -15.67 9.44
N ASP A 84 4.60 -15.18 10.49
CA ASP A 84 5.69 -14.24 10.40
C ASP A 84 7.04 -14.97 10.28
N ILE A 85 7.95 -14.42 9.49
CA ILE A 85 9.31 -14.95 9.32
C ILE A 85 10.18 -14.33 10.42
N ALA A 86 10.78 -15.16 11.25
CA ALA A 86 11.72 -14.73 12.27
C ALA A 86 13.12 -14.46 11.71
N GLU A 87 13.63 -15.39 10.86
CA GLU A 87 14.97 -15.32 10.31
C GLU A 87 15.09 -16.17 9.04
N ILE A 88 15.99 -15.80 8.14
CA ILE A 88 16.37 -16.58 6.96
C ILE A 88 17.86 -16.86 7.01
N ASP A 89 18.24 -18.14 6.90
CA ASP A 89 19.60 -18.55 6.64
C ASP A 89 19.75 -18.91 5.15
N PRO A 90 20.30 -18.01 4.33
CA PRO A 90 20.42 -18.25 2.89
C PRO A 90 21.57 -19.19 2.54
N ILE A 91 22.53 -19.43 3.45
CA ILE A 91 23.65 -20.33 3.25
C ILE A 91 23.18 -21.78 3.37
N HIS A 92 22.47 -22.10 4.45
CA HIS A 92 21.91 -23.43 4.68
C HIS A 92 20.53 -23.63 4.04
N LYS A 93 19.99 -22.59 3.39
CA LYS A 93 18.66 -22.58 2.73
C LYS A 93 17.53 -22.94 3.69
N VAL A 94 17.50 -22.30 4.87
CA VAL A 94 16.50 -22.52 5.92
C VAL A 94 15.78 -21.22 6.27
N ILE A 95 14.47 -21.32 6.47
CA ILE A 95 13.64 -20.26 7.02
C ILE A 95 13.22 -20.66 8.42
N TYR A 96 13.36 -19.74 9.37
CA TYR A 96 12.96 -19.90 10.77
C TYR A 96 11.73 -19.06 11.07
N THR A 97 10.82 -19.63 11.84
CA THR A 97 9.63 -18.96 12.39
C THR A 97 9.47 -19.36 13.86
N ASP A 98 8.53 -18.76 14.55
CA ASP A 98 8.15 -19.14 15.93
C ASP A 98 7.66 -20.58 16.06
N THR A 99 7.11 -21.17 14.97
CA THR A 99 6.58 -22.53 14.94
C THR A 99 7.57 -23.59 14.44
N GLY A 100 8.77 -23.20 14.02
CA GLY A 100 9.82 -24.10 13.55
C GLY A 100 10.57 -23.62 12.32
N SER A 101 11.18 -24.55 11.56
CA SER A 101 12.00 -24.24 10.40
C SER A 101 11.54 -24.97 9.12
N LEU A 102 11.85 -24.38 7.97
CA LEU A 102 11.51 -24.94 6.65
C LEU A 102 12.72 -24.82 5.71
N VAL A 103 13.16 -25.94 5.15
CA VAL A 103 14.20 -25.98 4.11
C VAL A 103 13.59 -25.67 2.75
N TYR A 104 14.34 -24.97 1.90
CA TYR A 104 13.94 -24.63 0.53
C TYR A 104 15.06 -24.94 -0.49
N ASP A 105 14.70 -25.15 -1.73
CA ASP A 105 15.62 -25.20 -2.85
C ASP A 105 15.74 -23.82 -3.52
N VAL A 106 14.63 -23.11 -3.64
CA VAL A 106 14.55 -21.77 -4.24
C VAL A 106 13.76 -20.85 -3.31
N LEU A 107 14.27 -19.63 -3.09
CA LEU A 107 13.63 -18.61 -2.28
C LEU A 107 13.20 -17.40 -3.11
N ILE A 108 11.95 -17.00 -2.96
CA ILE A 108 11.38 -15.78 -3.57
C ILE A 108 10.99 -14.80 -2.46
N ILE A 109 11.72 -13.69 -2.35
CA ILE A 109 11.46 -12.63 -1.39
C ILE A 109 10.53 -11.61 -2.05
N ALA A 110 9.29 -11.51 -1.59
CA ALA A 110 8.25 -10.63 -2.13
C ALA A 110 7.51 -9.87 -1.02
N THR A 111 8.21 -9.54 0.06
CA THR A 111 7.68 -8.91 1.29
C THR A 111 7.22 -7.48 1.10
N GLY A 112 7.54 -6.86 -0.04
CA GLY A 112 7.13 -5.50 -0.36
C GLY A 112 7.86 -4.45 0.47
N SER A 113 7.14 -3.42 0.86
CA SER A 113 7.64 -2.28 1.61
C SER A 113 6.75 -1.95 2.80
N GLN A 114 7.34 -1.30 3.79
CA GLN A 114 6.67 -0.76 4.97
C GLN A 114 6.81 0.77 5.02
N THR A 115 6.07 1.40 5.91
CA THR A 115 6.15 2.86 6.13
C THR A 115 7.56 3.25 6.59
N ASN A 116 8.08 4.34 6.03
CA ASN A 116 9.37 4.89 6.41
C ASN A 116 9.17 6.09 7.35
N TYR A 117 9.53 5.94 8.61
CA TYR A 117 9.51 7.01 9.60
C TYR A 117 10.87 7.71 9.75
N TYR A 118 11.84 7.42 8.85
CA TYR A 118 13.18 8.01 8.82
C TYR A 118 13.94 7.85 10.16
N GLY A 119 13.63 6.81 10.93
CA GLY A 119 14.25 6.53 12.23
C GLY A 119 13.72 7.38 13.38
N ASN A 120 12.68 8.19 13.16
CA ASN A 120 12.08 9.02 14.20
C ASN A 120 10.94 8.27 14.91
N LEU A 121 11.13 7.93 16.18
CA LEU A 121 10.16 7.19 16.99
C LEU A 121 8.88 7.98 17.28
N ASN A 122 8.95 9.32 17.31
CA ASN A 122 7.76 10.15 17.49
C ASN A 122 6.86 10.09 16.26
N PHE A 123 7.46 10.05 15.06
CA PHE A 123 6.68 9.90 13.82
C PHE A 123 5.94 8.57 13.81
N GLU A 124 6.58 7.49 14.22
CA GLU A 124 5.94 6.17 14.33
C GLU A 124 4.86 6.15 15.40
N LYS A 125 5.13 6.73 16.57
CA LYS A 125 4.23 6.71 17.74
C LYS A 125 2.97 7.54 17.54
N TYR A 126 3.07 8.71 16.91
CA TYR A 126 2.00 9.70 16.87
C TYR A 126 1.33 9.86 15.49
N THR A 127 1.65 8.99 14.54
CA THR A 127 1.00 9.05 13.22
C THR A 127 0.32 7.75 12.84
N ILE A 128 -0.64 7.85 11.96
CA ILE A 128 -1.41 6.71 11.41
C ILE A 128 -0.87 6.41 10.01
N PRO A 129 -0.24 5.26 9.77
CA PRO A 129 0.18 4.85 8.44
C PRO A 129 -1.01 4.37 7.58
N LEU A 130 -0.79 4.24 6.26
CA LEU A 130 -1.80 3.73 5.32
C LEU A 130 -1.19 2.75 4.31
N LYS A 131 -0.65 1.63 4.80
CA LYS A 131 0.02 0.58 4.02
C LYS A 131 -0.69 -0.78 4.08
N SER A 132 -1.75 -0.90 4.89
CA SER A 132 -2.55 -2.11 5.02
C SER A 132 -4.04 -1.79 5.15
N VAL A 133 -4.89 -2.80 4.90
CA VAL A 133 -6.33 -2.66 5.07
C VAL A 133 -6.71 -2.48 6.54
N SER A 134 -5.96 -3.06 7.47
CA SER A 134 -6.16 -2.86 8.92
C SER A 134 -5.87 -1.42 9.35
N GLU A 135 -4.82 -0.80 8.81
CA GLU A 135 -4.53 0.62 9.05
C GLU A 135 -5.59 1.53 8.43
N ALA A 136 -6.10 1.19 7.23
CA ALA A 136 -7.20 1.92 6.62
C ALA A 136 -8.49 1.86 7.46
N LEU A 137 -8.81 0.69 8.03
CA LEU A 137 -9.92 0.51 8.96
C LEU A 137 -9.71 1.27 10.27
N TYR A 138 -8.49 1.23 10.80
CA TYR A 138 -8.14 1.98 12.00
C TYR A 138 -8.32 3.49 11.78
N LEU A 139 -7.79 4.02 10.67
CA LEU A 139 -7.97 5.43 10.30
C LEU A 139 -9.44 5.81 10.16
N ARG A 140 -10.26 4.97 9.51
CA ARG A 140 -11.71 5.17 9.40
C ARG A 140 -12.36 5.30 10.78
N ASN A 141 -12.05 4.36 11.68
CA ASN A 141 -12.62 4.35 13.01
C ASN A 141 -12.17 5.57 13.84
N CYS A 142 -10.90 6.00 13.70
CA CYS A 142 -10.41 7.23 14.34
C CYS A 142 -11.19 8.46 13.84
N ILE A 143 -11.35 8.63 12.53
CA ILE A 143 -12.08 9.78 11.96
C ILE A 143 -13.53 9.82 12.49
N LEU A 144 -14.26 8.70 12.43
CA LEU A 144 -15.62 8.63 12.89
C LEU A 144 -15.74 8.86 14.39
N ASN A 145 -14.87 8.24 15.19
CA ASN A 145 -14.88 8.42 16.65
C ASN A 145 -14.61 9.88 17.06
N ASP A 146 -13.69 10.55 16.37
CA ASP A 146 -13.35 11.93 16.67
C ASP A 146 -14.48 12.91 16.28
N LEU A 147 -15.22 12.62 15.21
CA LEU A 147 -16.42 13.38 14.87
C LEU A 147 -17.51 13.23 15.94
N GLU A 148 -17.73 12.00 16.45
CA GLU A 148 -18.67 11.78 17.58
C GLU A 148 -18.23 12.55 18.85
N GLN A 149 -16.91 12.57 19.13
CA GLN A 149 -16.39 13.34 20.27
C GLN A 149 -16.51 14.85 20.04
N ALA A 150 -16.32 15.32 18.82
CA ALA A 150 -16.44 16.73 18.49
C ALA A 150 -17.87 17.25 18.71
N VAL A 151 -18.90 16.45 18.42
CA VAL A 151 -20.31 16.77 18.73
C VAL A 151 -20.51 16.95 20.24
N LEU A 152 -19.85 16.15 21.06
CA LEU A 152 -20.01 16.19 22.51
C LEU A 152 -19.18 17.30 23.19
N SER A 153 -18.24 17.90 22.48
CA SER A 153 -17.34 18.90 23.04
C SER A 153 -17.91 20.30 22.99
N ASN A 154 -17.88 21.03 24.11
CA ASN A 154 -18.20 22.46 24.20
C ASN A 154 -16.94 23.34 24.08
N ASP A 155 -15.75 22.76 24.01
CA ASP A 155 -14.48 23.49 23.85
C ASP A 155 -14.13 23.61 22.35
N ALA A 156 -14.13 24.84 21.86
CA ALA A 156 -13.81 25.14 20.44
C ALA A 156 -12.41 24.66 20.04
N SER A 157 -11.43 24.73 20.93
CA SER A 157 -10.05 24.25 20.66
C SER A 157 -9.99 22.73 20.59
N ALA A 158 -10.76 22.03 21.44
CA ALA A 158 -10.90 20.58 21.38
C ALA A 158 -11.62 20.14 20.09
N GLN A 159 -12.70 20.82 19.71
CA GLN A 159 -13.39 20.57 18.43
C GLN A 159 -12.46 20.74 17.23
N GLU A 160 -11.66 21.79 17.22
CA GLU A 160 -10.68 22.04 16.15
C GLU A 160 -9.70 20.86 16.05
N ARG A 161 -9.07 20.43 17.14
CA ARG A 161 -8.13 19.30 17.16
C ARG A 161 -8.78 17.98 16.70
N LEU A 162 -10.04 17.76 17.07
CA LEU A 162 -10.83 16.57 16.71
C LEU A 162 -11.24 16.58 15.24
N MET A 163 -11.50 17.74 14.65
CA MET A 163 -11.98 17.86 13.27
C MET A 163 -10.83 17.96 12.26
N ASN A 164 -9.71 18.62 12.62
CA ASN A 164 -8.58 18.80 11.71
C ASN A 164 -7.90 17.48 11.36
N ILE A 165 -7.43 17.38 10.11
CA ILE A 165 -6.71 16.22 9.60
C ILE A 165 -5.43 16.69 8.91
N ILE A 166 -4.31 16.10 9.30
CA ILE A 166 -2.99 16.40 8.71
C ILE A 166 -2.51 15.18 7.94
N ILE A 167 -2.14 15.37 6.69
CA ILE A 167 -1.58 14.34 5.81
C ILE A 167 -0.14 14.72 5.50
N ILE A 168 0.81 13.84 5.79
CA ILE A 168 2.23 14.02 5.52
C ILE A 168 2.60 13.16 4.31
N GLY A 169 2.99 13.82 3.20
CA GLY A 169 3.36 13.22 1.94
C GLY A 169 2.38 13.53 0.80
N GLY A 170 2.81 14.32 -0.18
CA GLY A 170 2.05 14.73 -1.36
C GLY A 170 2.18 13.79 -2.56
N GLY A 171 2.53 12.53 -2.33
CA GLY A 171 2.47 11.47 -3.34
C GLY A 171 1.03 11.02 -3.67
N PRO A 172 0.84 9.99 -4.52
CA PRO A 172 -0.50 9.53 -4.92
C PRO A 172 -1.43 9.25 -3.74
N THR A 173 -0.97 8.52 -2.73
CA THR A 173 -1.77 8.19 -1.54
C THR A 173 -2.25 9.43 -0.79
N GLY A 174 -1.37 10.41 -0.56
CA GLY A 174 -1.75 11.64 0.14
C GLY A 174 -2.71 12.51 -0.65
N VAL A 175 -2.50 12.63 -1.97
CA VAL A 175 -3.39 13.38 -2.88
C VAL A 175 -4.77 12.74 -2.94
N GLU A 176 -4.86 11.42 -3.10
CA GLU A 176 -6.12 10.67 -3.15
C GLU A 176 -6.89 10.76 -1.82
N LEU A 177 -6.18 10.65 -0.70
CA LEU A 177 -6.77 10.78 0.62
C LEU A 177 -7.26 12.20 0.90
N ALA A 178 -6.47 13.22 0.57
CA ALA A 178 -6.84 14.63 0.74
C ALA A 178 -8.10 14.99 -0.05
N GLY A 179 -8.19 14.51 -1.28
CA GLY A 179 -9.38 14.69 -2.11
C GLY A 179 -10.62 14.00 -1.54
N ALA A 180 -10.49 12.75 -1.11
CA ALA A 180 -11.60 11.98 -0.53
C ALA A 180 -12.09 12.59 0.81
N LEU A 181 -11.18 13.11 1.64
CA LEU A 181 -11.52 13.85 2.86
C LEU A 181 -12.25 15.15 2.57
N SER A 182 -11.83 15.87 1.53
CA SER A 182 -12.51 17.12 1.13
C SER A 182 -13.93 16.85 0.63
N GLU A 183 -14.15 15.75 -0.07
CA GLU A 183 -15.50 15.32 -0.47
C GLU A 183 -16.35 14.93 0.74
N MET A 184 -15.77 14.22 1.71
CA MET A 184 -16.45 13.89 2.97
C MET A 184 -16.84 15.17 3.73
N LYS A 185 -15.92 16.12 3.90
CA LYS A 185 -16.17 17.43 4.52
C LYS A 185 -17.35 18.15 3.86
N LYS A 186 -17.38 18.16 2.51
CA LYS A 186 -18.38 18.93 1.75
C LYS A 186 -19.75 18.27 1.68
N HIS A 187 -19.83 16.96 1.54
CA HIS A 187 -21.06 16.27 1.16
C HIS A 187 -21.63 15.37 2.24
N ILE A 188 -20.81 14.91 3.20
CA ILE A 188 -21.21 13.95 4.23
C ILE A 188 -21.33 14.64 5.58
N LEU A 189 -20.30 15.34 6.01
CA LEU A 189 -20.24 15.96 7.33
C LEU A 189 -21.47 16.83 7.63
N PRO A 190 -21.97 17.73 6.74
CA PRO A 190 -23.15 18.54 7.02
C PRO A 190 -24.45 17.76 7.15
N LYS A 191 -24.51 16.54 6.59
CA LYS A 191 -25.71 15.68 6.64
C LYS A 191 -25.73 14.80 7.88
N ASP A 192 -24.59 14.19 8.20
CA ASP A 192 -24.47 13.23 9.29
C ASP A 192 -24.23 13.91 10.65
N TYR A 193 -23.57 15.06 10.63
CA TYR A 193 -23.19 15.84 11.82
C TYR A 193 -23.64 17.31 11.69
N PRO A 194 -24.96 17.57 11.64
CA PRO A 194 -25.48 18.93 11.48
C PRO A 194 -25.12 19.87 12.64
N ASP A 195 -24.78 19.32 13.80
CA ASP A 195 -24.35 20.07 14.99
C ASP A 195 -22.91 20.57 14.90
N LEU A 196 -22.13 20.08 13.92
CA LEU A 196 -20.76 20.52 13.68
C LEU A 196 -20.69 21.53 12.54
N ASP A 197 -19.96 22.62 12.76
CA ASP A 197 -19.64 23.56 11.70
C ASP A 197 -18.53 22.97 10.80
N ALA A 198 -18.93 22.37 9.67
CA ALA A 198 -18.02 21.76 8.71
C ALA A 198 -16.94 22.74 8.18
N SER A 199 -17.18 24.07 8.23
CA SER A 199 -16.21 25.07 7.77
C SER A 199 -14.94 25.07 8.63
N LYS A 200 -15.04 24.72 9.91
CA LYS A 200 -13.94 24.67 10.87
C LYS A 200 -12.99 23.49 10.65
N MET A 201 -13.46 22.43 9.99
CA MET A 201 -12.59 21.29 9.66
C MET A 201 -11.53 21.72 8.63
N GLN A 202 -10.27 21.59 8.97
CA GLN A 202 -9.16 21.84 8.04
C GLN A 202 -8.47 20.54 7.62
N ILE A 203 -8.10 20.45 6.36
CA ILE A 203 -7.34 19.32 5.80
C ILE A 203 -6.02 19.88 5.30
N HIS A 204 -4.94 19.51 5.97
CA HIS A 204 -3.59 19.94 5.63
C HIS A 204 -2.86 18.83 4.88
N LEU A 205 -2.23 19.16 3.74
CA LEU A 205 -1.36 18.26 2.98
C LEU A 205 0.05 18.84 2.96
N ILE A 206 0.98 18.13 3.61
CA ILE A 206 2.35 18.57 3.78
C ILE A 206 3.25 17.80 2.83
N GLN A 207 4.05 18.52 2.05
CA GLN A 207 4.99 17.95 1.09
C GLN A 207 6.36 18.57 1.20
N ALA A 208 7.38 17.75 1.37
CA ALA A 208 8.76 18.19 1.53
C ALA A 208 9.36 18.75 0.22
N SER A 209 8.93 18.24 -0.93
CA SER A 209 9.36 18.74 -2.25
C SER A 209 8.52 19.94 -2.70
N SER A 210 8.97 20.58 -3.78
CA SER A 210 8.34 21.79 -4.35
C SER A 210 7.02 21.54 -5.07
N ARG A 211 6.58 20.27 -5.20
CA ARG A 211 5.35 19.93 -5.93
C ARG A 211 4.71 18.64 -5.42
N LEU A 212 3.41 18.54 -5.58
CA LEU A 212 2.66 17.29 -5.40
C LEU A 212 2.97 16.32 -6.53
N LEU A 213 2.78 15.01 -6.30
CA LEU A 213 2.98 13.95 -7.31
C LEU A 213 4.35 14.12 -8.01
N ASP A 214 5.41 14.34 -7.26
CA ASP A 214 6.76 14.69 -7.74
C ASP A 214 7.37 13.65 -8.69
N THR A 215 6.90 12.41 -8.65
CA THR A 215 7.25 11.33 -9.57
C THR A 215 6.49 11.38 -10.90
N MET A 216 5.51 12.27 -11.05
CA MET A 216 4.74 12.48 -12.27
C MET A 216 5.20 13.77 -12.98
N THR A 217 4.63 14.09 -14.16
CA THR A 217 4.95 15.32 -14.87
C THR A 217 4.51 16.58 -14.11
N GLU A 218 5.14 17.72 -14.42
CA GLU A 218 4.76 19.02 -13.85
C GLU A 218 3.29 19.36 -14.12
N LYS A 219 2.78 19.02 -15.32
CA LYS A 219 1.35 19.19 -15.65
C LYS A 219 0.45 18.43 -14.70
N ALA A 220 0.80 17.19 -14.32
CA ALA A 220 0.04 16.39 -13.37
C ALA A 220 0.13 17.00 -11.96
N SER A 221 1.31 17.45 -11.54
CA SER A 221 1.54 18.13 -10.27
C SER A 221 0.72 19.41 -10.14
N LEU A 222 0.78 20.28 -11.15
CA LEU A 222 0.04 21.55 -11.18
C LEU A 222 -1.48 21.29 -11.13
N LYS A 223 -1.97 20.33 -11.93
CA LYS A 223 -3.38 19.99 -11.94
C LYS A 223 -3.86 19.45 -10.59
N ALA A 224 -3.07 18.60 -9.92
CA ALA A 224 -3.38 18.11 -8.59
C ALA A 224 -3.43 19.23 -7.55
N TYR A 225 -2.47 20.14 -7.59
CA TYR A 225 -2.40 21.32 -6.72
C TYR A 225 -3.64 22.22 -6.89
N GLU A 226 -3.97 22.60 -8.13
CA GLU A 226 -5.14 23.43 -8.44
C GLU A 226 -6.45 22.83 -7.96
N GLU A 227 -6.66 21.52 -8.25
CA GLU A 227 -7.92 20.86 -7.89
C GLU A 227 -8.06 20.70 -6.38
N LEU A 228 -7.00 20.30 -5.65
CA LEU A 228 -7.04 20.18 -4.19
C LEU A 228 -7.24 21.55 -3.52
N THR A 229 -6.59 22.60 -4.02
CA THR A 229 -6.79 23.97 -3.52
C THR A 229 -8.25 24.41 -3.70
N LYS A 230 -8.85 24.18 -4.89
CA LYS A 230 -10.27 24.45 -5.13
C LYS A 230 -11.20 23.64 -4.23
N MET A 231 -10.75 22.48 -3.77
CA MET A 231 -11.50 21.64 -2.83
C MET A 231 -11.29 22.04 -1.37
N GLY A 232 -10.50 23.08 -1.09
CA GLY A 232 -10.27 23.63 0.24
C GLY A 232 -9.21 22.90 1.06
N VAL A 233 -8.28 22.20 0.41
CA VAL A 233 -7.10 21.60 1.07
C VAL A 233 -6.04 22.65 1.29
N CYS A 234 -5.50 22.77 2.51
CA CYS A 234 -4.37 23.61 2.85
C CYS A 234 -3.06 22.89 2.46
N ILE A 235 -2.42 23.29 1.37
CA ILE A 235 -1.22 22.62 0.84
C ILE A 235 0.04 23.35 1.27
N HIS A 236 0.99 22.63 1.89
CA HIS A 236 2.27 23.14 2.35
C HIS A 236 3.39 22.46 1.56
N LEU A 237 3.86 23.13 0.50
CA LEU A 237 5.01 22.68 -0.31
C LEU A 237 6.33 23.18 0.29
N ASN A 238 7.45 22.55 -0.10
CA ASN A 238 8.80 22.84 0.43
C ASN A 238 8.84 22.81 1.96
N THR A 239 7.99 22.02 2.59
CA THR A 239 7.79 22.01 4.03
C THR A 239 7.97 20.61 4.56
N LYS A 240 8.92 20.45 5.50
CA LYS A 240 9.18 19.20 6.20
C LYS A 240 8.54 19.23 7.59
N VAL A 241 8.16 18.06 8.09
CA VAL A 241 7.83 17.87 9.49
C VAL A 241 9.15 17.76 10.26
N THR A 242 9.30 18.55 11.31
CA THR A 242 10.49 18.55 12.18
C THR A 242 10.29 17.76 13.45
N ASP A 243 9.10 17.86 14.08
CA ASP A 243 8.73 17.08 15.26
C ASP A 243 7.22 16.85 15.32
N ILE A 244 6.82 15.81 16.05
CA ILE A 244 5.43 15.50 16.38
C ILE A 244 5.34 15.15 17.87
N LYS A 245 4.44 15.81 18.59
CA LYS A 245 4.16 15.53 20.00
C LYS A 245 2.65 15.46 20.20
N GLU A 246 2.18 14.28 20.51
CA GLU A 246 0.75 14.00 20.74
C GLU A 246 -0.15 14.54 19.59
N ASP A 247 -0.84 15.63 19.81
CA ASP A 247 -1.77 16.28 18.87
C ASP A 247 -1.19 17.51 18.18
N GLN A 248 0.12 17.74 18.30
CA GLN A 248 0.80 18.91 17.72
C GLN A 248 1.95 18.50 16.81
N LEU A 249 1.99 19.09 15.65
CA LEU A 249 3.01 18.89 14.60
C LEU A 249 3.73 20.20 14.35
N GLU A 250 5.06 20.14 14.34
CA GLU A 250 5.94 21.26 14.00
C GLU A 250 6.47 21.12 12.58
N LEU A 251 6.44 22.23 11.85
CA LEU A 251 6.89 22.32 10.47
C LEU A 251 8.20 23.11 10.35
N SER A 252 9.00 22.80 9.33
CA SER A 252 10.31 23.46 9.07
C SER A 252 10.24 24.96 8.82
N ASN A 253 9.07 25.51 8.57
CA ASN A 253 8.83 26.95 8.43
C ASN A 253 8.38 27.63 9.74
N GLY A 254 8.41 26.91 10.87
CA GLY A 254 8.02 27.40 12.20
C GLY A 254 6.52 27.38 12.47
N LEU A 255 5.70 26.89 11.53
CA LEU A 255 4.26 26.74 11.75
C LEU A 255 3.98 25.52 12.62
N PHE A 256 3.06 25.66 13.58
CA PHE A 256 2.51 24.58 14.38
C PHE A 256 1.09 24.27 13.95
N LEU A 257 0.80 23.00 13.73
CA LEU A 257 -0.55 22.52 13.42
C LEU A 257 -1.04 21.59 14.52
N LYS A 258 -2.33 21.65 14.85
CA LYS A 258 -2.94 20.81 15.86
C LYS A 258 -3.96 19.88 15.24
N SER A 259 -3.82 18.59 15.51
CA SER A 259 -4.77 17.55 15.09
C SER A 259 -4.52 16.26 15.85
N GLN A 260 -5.57 15.56 16.24
CA GLN A 260 -5.47 14.19 16.73
C GLN A 260 -5.24 13.15 15.63
N LYS A 261 -5.41 13.56 14.36
CA LYS A 261 -5.24 12.69 13.17
C LYS A 261 -4.11 13.19 12.28
N ILE A 262 -2.93 12.63 12.50
CA ILE A 262 -1.76 12.87 11.67
C ILE A 262 -1.51 11.60 10.86
N ILE A 263 -1.69 11.67 9.54
CA ILE A 263 -1.61 10.52 8.64
C ILE A 263 -0.26 10.55 7.93
N TRP A 264 0.48 9.44 8.02
CA TRP A 264 1.79 9.33 7.41
C TRP A 264 1.74 8.60 6.07
N ALA A 265 1.91 9.33 4.99
CA ALA A 265 2.03 8.85 3.62
C ALA A 265 3.38 9.24 2.96
N ALA A 266 4.38 9.60 3.76
CA ALA A 266 5.67 10.15 3.32
C ALA A 266 6.75 9.10 3.18
N GLY A 267 6.63 8.27 2.15
CA GLY A 267 7.68 7.34 1.78
C GLY A 267 7.56 5.93 2.37
N VAL A 268 8.30 5.04 1.74
CA VAL A 268 8.34 3.62 2.08
C VAL A 268 9.77 3.11 2.10
N VAL A 269 10.00 2.05 2.85
CA VAL A 269 11.29 1.38 3.01
C VAL A 269 11.09 -0.13 2.89
N GLY A 270 12.09 -0.86 2.38
CA GLY A 270 12.03 -2.32 2.30
C GLY A 270 11.85 -2.93 3.68
N THR A 271 11.05 -3.99 3.77
CA THR A 271 10.84 -4.73 5.00
C THR A 271 12.14 -5.46 5.37
N ALA A 272 12.73 -5.11 6.50
CA ALA A 272 13.93 -5.79 6.99
C ALA A 272 13.62 -7.25 7.33
N ILE A 273 14.54 -8.15 6.96
CA ILE A 273 14.44 -9.58 7.26
C ILE A 273 15.77 -9.99 7.91
N LYS A 274 15.69 -10.54 9.12
CA LYS A 274 16.86 -11.03 9.84
C LYS A 274 17.54 -12.17 9.06
N GLY A 275 18.88 -12.13 9.01
CA GLY A 275 19.71 -13.04 8.23
C GLY A 275 19.95 -12.61 6.77
N LEU A 276 19.31 -11.52 6.32
CA LEU A 276 19.50 -10.94 4.99
C LEU A 276 20.11 -9.53 5.02
N GLU A 277 20.69 -9.10 6.15
CA GLU A 277 21.20 -7.74 6.36
C GLU A 277 22.19 -7.32 5.27
N VAL A 278 23.08 -8.23 4.86
CA VAL A 278 24.09 -7.98 3.82
C VAL A 278 23.47 -7.68 2.45
N ALA A 279 22.28 -8.21 2.18
CA ALA A 279 21.56 -7.96 0.93
C ALA A 279 20.74 -6.66 0.96
N HIS A 280 20.42 -6.13 2.15
CA HIS A 280 19.71 -4.86 2.32
C HIS A 280 20.64 -3.65 2.14
N ASN A 281 21.44 -3.64 1.08
CA ASN A 281 22.50 -2.67 0.81
C ASN A 281 22.07 -1.55 -0.16
N ALA A 282 20.86 -1.59 -0.69
CA ALA A 282 20.34 -0.58 -1.62
C ALA A 282 19.56 0.54 -0.89
N PRO A 283 19.36 1.70 -1.55
CA PRO A 283 18.57 2.82 -1.01
C PRO A 283 17.21 2.37 -0.51
N GLY A 284 16.78 2.88 0.64
CA GLY A 284 15.51 2.52 1.26
C GLY A 284 15.50 1.09 1.83
N ARG A 285 16.64 0.55 2.26
CA ARG A 285 16.78 -0.81 2.81
C ARG A 285 16.20 -1.90 1.89
N LYS A 286 16.29 -1.70 0.58
CA LYS A 286 15.90 -2.69 -0.41
C LYS A 286 17.00 -3.70 -0.66
N ILE A 287 16.66 -4.84 -1.24
CA ILE A 287 17.58 -5.90 -1.64
C ILE A 287 18.04 -5.64 -3.08
N SER A 288 19.35 -5.47 -3.28
CA SER A 288 19.91 -5.33 -4.63
C SER A 288 19.74 -6.62 -5.41
N VAL A 289 19.21 -6.51 -6.63
CA VAL A 289 19.05 -7.62 -7.56
C VAL A 289 19.64 -7.29 -8.93
N ASN A 290 20.13 -8.31 -9.59
CA ASN A 290 20.58 -8.19 -10.99
C ASN A 290 19.36 -8.13 -11.95
N GLN A 291 19.65 -7.96 -13.25
CA GLN A 291 18.64 -7.91 -14.32
C GLN A 291 17.80 -9.20 -14.48
N TYR A 292 18.09 -10.23 -13.70
CA TYR A 292 17.34 -11.49 -13.68
C TYR A 292 16.53 -11.68 -12.41
N CYS A 293 16.41 -10.64 -11.58
CA CYS A 293 15.80 -10.65 -10.24
C CYS A 293 16.55 -11.54 -9.23
N GLU A 294 17.76 -11.94 -9.50
CA GLU A 294 18.60 -12.74 -8.60
C GLU A 294 19.26 -11.83 -7.56
N VAL A 295 19.35 -12.30 -6.32
CA VAL A 295 20.20 -11.70 -5.27
C VAL A 295 21.63 -12.22 -5.49
N PRO A 296 22.60 -11.37 -5.93
CA PRO A 296 23.85 -11.88 -6.48
C PRO A 296 24.73 -12.70 -5.52
N ILE A 297 24.59 -12.43 -4.22
CA ILE A 297 25.40 -13.06 -3.16
C ILE A 297 24.95 -14.48 -2.79
N TRP A 298 23.73 -14.89 -3.18
CA TRP A 298 23.19 -16.22 -2.86
C TRP A 298 22.59 -16.90 -4.08
N LYS A 299 22.94 -18.17 -4.24
CA LYS A 299 22.36 -18.99 -5.30
C LYS A 299 20.89 -19.33 -5.00
N ASP A 300 20.03 -19.29 -6.04
CA ASP A 300 18.62 -19.66 -5.98
C ASP A 300 17.77 -18.74 -5.04
N VAL A 301 18.25 -17.53 -4.76
CA VAL A 301 17.53 -16.50 -4.01
C VAL A 301 17.17 -15.34 -4.94
N TYR A 302 15.91 -14.96 -4.94
CA TYR A 302 15.35 -13.90 -5.80
C TYR A 302 14.55 -12.90 -4.97
N ALA A 303 14.56 -11.62 -5.37
CA ALA A 303 13.68 -10.61 -4.77
C ALA A 303 12.84 -9.91 -5.83
N LEU A 304 11.55 -9.64 -5.53
CA LEU A 304 10.57 -9.11 -6.46
C LEU A 304 9.71 -8.00 -5.82
N GLY A 305 9.31 -7.04 -6.63
CA GLY A 305 8.46 -5.92 -6.20
C GLY A 305 9.20 -4.89 -5.37
N ASP A 306 8.51 -4.24 -4.44
CA ASP A 306 9.03 -3.06 -3.72
C ASP A 306 10.25 -3.36 -2.84
N ILE A 307 10.45 -4.61 -2.42
CA ILE A 307 11.65 -5.02 -1.67
C ILE A 307 12.90 -5.08 -2.57
N ALA A 308 12.72 -5.30 -3.86
CA ALA A 308 13.82 -5.43 -4.81
C ALA A 308 14.28 -4.06 -5.33
N TYR A 309 15.57 -3.87 -5.41
CA TYR A 309 16.21 -2.73 -6.05
C TYR A 309 16.95 -3.20 -7.31
N MET A 310 16.42 -2.83 -8.46
CA MET A 310 16.98 -3.18 -9.77
C MET A 310 17.31 -1.91 -10.55
N GLU A 311 18.55 -1.66 -10.78
CA GLU A 311 19.02 -0.60 -11.68
C GLU A 311 18.95 -1.06 -13.14
N THR A 312 18.59 -0.13 -14.00
CA THR A 312 18.62 -0.31 -15.47
C THR A 312 19.08 0.98 -16.13
N ALA A 313 19.50 0.93 -17.39
CA ALA A 313 19.89 2.14 -18.12
C ALA A 313 18.79 3.23 -18.13
N LYS A 314 17.52 2.83 -18.15
CA LYS A 314 16.37 3.73 -18.10
C LYS A 314 16.04 4.21 -16.67
N TYR A 315 16.38 3.43 -15.67
CA TYR A 315 16.08 3.70 -14.25
C TYR A 315 17.36 3.54 -13.42
N PRO A 316 18.28 4.51 -13.48
CA PRO A 316 19.58 4.42 -12.76
C PRO A 316 19.42 4.51 -11.24
N SER A 317 18.32 5.09 -10.75
CA SER A 317 17.98 5.12 -9.32
C SER A 317 17.06 3.95 -8.89
N GLY A 318 17.05 2.86 -9.67
CA GLY A 318 16.22 1.68 -9.44
C GLY A 318 14.81 1.80 -10.02
N LEU A 319 14.19 0.65 -10.28
CA LEU A 319 12.80 0.60 -10.75
C LEU A 319 11.84 1.19 -9.71
N PRO A 320 10.77 1.88 -10.15
CA PRO A 320 9.80 2.46 -9.24
C PRO A 320 9.04 1.38 -8.44
N GLY A 321 8.70 1.68 -7.18
CA GLY A 321 7.89 0.82 -6.31
C GLY A 321 6.41 0.84 -6.73
N LEU A 322 6.09 0.21 -7.84
CA LEU A 322 4.76 0.20 -8.43
C LEU A 322 4.26 -1.24 -8.65
N ALA A 323 2.96 -1.45 -8.46
CA ALA A 323 2.32 -2.74 -8.72
C ALA A 323 2.61 -3.31 -10.12
N PRO A 324 2.63 -2.53 -11.23
CA PRO A 324 3.02 -3.03 -12.55
C PRO A 324 4.44 -3.61 -12.61
N VAL A 325 5.41 -3.04 -11.88
CA VAL A 325 6.78 -3.59 -11.78
C VAL A 325 6.75 -4.95 -11.11
N ALA A 326 6.13 -5.04 -9.93
CA ALA A 326 6.00 -6.28 -9.17
C ALA A 326 5.33 -7.41 -9.96
N LEU A 327 4.24 -7.10 -10.68
CA LEU A 327 3.51 -8.06 -11.52
C LEU A 327 4.33 -8.54 -12.72
N GLN A 328 5.12 -7.66 -13.33
CA GLN A 328 5.95 -8.00 -14.49
C GLN A 328 7.17 -8.81 -14.08
N GLN A 329 7.87 -8.42 -12.99
CA GLN A 329 8.99 -9.20 -12.43
C GLN A 329 8.54 -10.62 -12.05
N ALA A 330 7.41 -10.75 -11.36
CA ALA A 330 6.84 -12.04 -10.98
C ALA A 330 6.52 -12.92 -12.20
N SER A 331 5.90 -12.32 -13.23
CA SER A 331 5.57 -13.03 -14.48
C SER A 331 6.81 -13.46 -15.26
N TYR A 332 7.82 -12.61 -15.29
CA TYR A 332 9.11 -12.87 -15.92
C TYR A 332 9.84 -14.03 -15.22
N LEU A 333 9.98 -13.95 -13.90
CA LEU A 333 10.72 -14.98 -13.15
C LEU A 333 10.01 -16.33 -13.18
N ALA A 334 8.67 -16.36 -13.02
CA ALA A 334 7.92 -17.61 -13.13
C ALA A 334 8.06 -18.26 -14.51
N LYS A 335 7.99 -17.46 -15.60
CA LYS A 335 8.22 -17.97 -16.97
C LYS A 335 9.64 -18.54 -17.14
N ARG A 336 10.62 -17.93 -16.52
CA ARG A 336 12.02 -18.36 -16.55
C ARG A 336 12.21 -19.68 -15.80
N LEU A 337 11.70 -19.80 -14.57
CA LEU A 337 11.83 -21.01 -13.77
C LEU A 337 11.04 -22.20 -14.31
N ASN A 338 9.92 -21.97 -14.98
CA ASN A 338 9.14 -23.04 -15.63
C ASN A 338 9.85 -23.66 -16.86
N LYS A 339 10.89 -23.00 -17.40
CA LYS A 339 11.64 -23.50 -18.54
C LYS A 339 12.92 -24.18 -18.06
N SER A 340 13.04 -25.49 -18.24
CA SER A 340 14.22 -26.28 -17.88
C SER A 340 15.50 -25.92 -18.64
N ASN A 341 15.41 -25.21 -19.76
CA ASN A 341 16.54 -24.87 -20.62
C ASN A 341 16.90 -23.38 -20.53
N LEU A 342 17.87 -23.04 -19.67
CA LEU A 342 18.28 -21.67 -19.33
C LEU A 342 19.34 -21.08 -20.28
N LYS A 343 19.63 -21.70 -21.44
CA LYS A 343 20.75 -21.30 -22.30
C LYS A 343 20.63 -19.89 -22.89
N ASN A 344 19.40 -19.38 -23.12
CA ASN A 344 19.17 -18.00 -23.59
C ASN A 344 18.49 -17.17 -22.49
N ARG A 345 19.27 -16.54 -21.62
CA ARG A 345 18.80 -15.68 -20.53
C ARG A 345 18.49 -14.29 -21.05
N LEU A 346 17.22 -14.02 -21.41
CA LEU A 346 16.79 -12.65 -21.64
C LEU A 346 16.67 -11.91 -20.31
N ALA A 347 17.25 -10.73 -20.22
CA ALA A 347 17.12 -9.84 -19.05
C ALA A 347 15.67 -9.36 -18.87
N PHE A 348 15.30 -9.05 -17.64
CA PHE A 348 14.05 -8.38 -17.35
C PHE A 348 14.06 -6.97 -17.95
N ASN A 349 13.00 -6.65 -18.65
CA ASN A 349 12.78 -5.30 -19.18
C ASN A 349 11.40 -4.81 -18.75
N TYR A 350 11.40 -3.72 -17.99
CA TYR A 350 10.16 -3.11 -17.50
C TYR A 350 9.46 -2.33 -18.61
N TRP A 351 8.23 -2.73 -18.89
CA TRP A 351 7.31 -1.95 -19.73
C TRP A 351 6.51 -1.00 -18.86
N ASP A 352 6.83 0.28 -18.93
CA ASP A 352 6.13 1.34 -18.23
C ASP A 352 4.70 1.49 -18.75
N LYS A 353 3.74 1.32 -17.87
CA LYS A 353 2.30 1.42 -18.15
C LYS A 353 1.71 2.78 -17.81
N GLY A 354 2.57 3.74 -17.50
CA GLY A 354 2.17 5.07 -17.06
C GLY A 354 1.81 5.14 -15.57
N SER A 355 1.43 6.33 -15.16
CA SER A 355 1.05 6.67 -13.80
C SER A 355 -0.30 7.39 -13.79
N MET A 356 -1.04 7.23 -12.71
CA MET A 356 -2.33 7.89 -12.51
C MET A 356 -2.58 8.13 -11.02
N ALA A 357 -3.35 9.18 -10.73
CA ALA A 357 -3.85 9.46 -9.39
C ALA A 357 -5.22 10.12 -9.49
N THR A 358 -6.16 9.73 -8.65
CA THR A 358 -7.42 10.47 -8.50
C THR A 358 -7.23 11.60 -7.50
N ILE A 359 -7.91 12.72 -7.75
CA ILE A 359 -7.87 13.90 -6.88
C ILE A 359 -9.21 14.07 -6.18
N GLY A 360 -10.23 13.45 -6.73
CA GLY A 360 -11.60 13.47 -6.26
C GLY A 360 -12.54 12.94 -7.31
N ARG A 361 -13.83 13.03 -7.05
CA ARG A 361 -14.86 12.60 -7.97
C ARG A 361 -14.78 13.34 -9.29
N SER A 362 -14.75 12.60 -10.40
CA SER A 362 -14.60 13.13 -11.76
C SER A 362 -13.29 13.91 -11.99
N LYS A 363 -12.32 13.77 -11.08
CA LYS A 363 -11.04 14.48 -11.12
C LYS A 363 -9.90 13.50 -10.93
N ALA A 364 -9.11 13.31 -11.95
CA ALA A 364 -7.89 12.50 -11.91
C ALA A 364 -6.84 13.06 -12.86
N VAL A 365 -5.63 12.59 -12.72
CA VAL A 365 -4.53 12.78 -13.68
C VAL A 365 -4.05 11.42 -14.13
N LEU A 366 -3.76 11.29 -15.42
CA LEU A 366 -3.24 10.10 -16.06
C LEU A 366 -2.15 10.51 -17.03
N GLN A 367 -1.02 9.81 -16.94
CA GLN A 367 0.12 10.03 -17.80
C GLN A 367 0.59 8.68 -18.37
N TYR A 368 0.70 8.59 -19.68
CA TYR A 368 1.28 7.45 -20.37
C TYR A 368 2.17 7.94 -21.52
N LYS A 369 3.48 7.75 -21.41
CA LYS A 369 4.47 8.34 -22.33
C LYS A 369 4.29 9.86 -22.45
N SER A 370 4.03 10.37 -23.67
CA SER A 370 3.74 11.77 -23.94
C SER A 370 2.27 12.17 -23.74
N LEU A 371 1.37 11.19 -23.59
CA LEU A 371 -0.05 11.46 -23.39
C LEU A 371 -0.30 11.89 -21.94
N PHE A 372 -0.92 13.02 -21.78
CA PHE A 372 -1.44 13.52 -20.51
C PHE A 372 -2.95 13.74 -20.61
N LEU A 373 -3.70 13.14 -19.69
CA LEU A 373 -5.15 13.34 -19.56
C LEU A 373 -5.45 13.80 -18.14
N SER A 374 -6.48 14.64 -17.99
CA SER A 374 -6.95 15.09 -16.68
C SER A 374 -8.47 15.22 -16.64
N GLY A 375 -9.02 15.39 -15.43
CA GLY A 375 -10.46 15.52 -15.21
C GLY A 375 -11.24 14.22 -15.40
N PHE A 376 -12.44 14.31 -15.96
CA PHE A 376 -13.39 13.19 -16.05
C PHE A 376 -12.86 12.01 -16.88
N ILE A 377 -12.23 12.27 -18.03
CA ILE A 377 -11.69 11.22 -18.90
C ILE A 377 -10.58 10.44 -18.20
N ALA A 378 -9.66 11.14 -17.52
CA ALA A 378 -8.62 10.47 -16.74
C ALA A 378 -9.22 9.68 -15.57
N TRP A 379 -10.30 10.18 -14.95
CA TRP A 379 -11.00 9.50 -13.87
C TRP A 379 -11.68 8.20 -14.35
N ILE A 380 -12.35 8.18 -15.49
CA ILE A 380 -12.88 6.96 -16.10
C ILE A 380 -11.76 5.95 -16.40
N GLY A 381 -10.64 6.42 -16.96
CA GLY A 381 -9.45 5.57 -17.17
C GLY A 381 -8.94 4.97 -15.87
N TRP A 382 -8.89 5.76 -14.79
CA TRP A 382 -8.49 5.32 -13.47
C TRP A 382 -9.43 4.22 -12.94
N LEU A 383 -10.75 4.41 -13.02
CA LEU A 383 -11.75 3.40 -12.60
C LEU A 383 -11.55 2.08 -13.35
N PHE A 384 -11.42 2.15 -14.68
CA PHE A 384 -11.25 0.96 -15.52
C PHE A 384 -9.99 0.18 -15.17
N VAL A 385 -8.86 0.85 -15.02
CA VAL A 385 -7.58 0.21 -14.67
C VAL A 385 -7.65 -0.45 -13.30
N HIS A 386 -8.25 0.19 -12.30
CA HIS A 386 -8.35 -0.35 -10.95
C HIS A 386 -9.28 -1.58 -10.89
N ILE A 387 -10.43 -1.55 -11.58
CA ILE A 387 -11.30 -2.74 -11.71
C ILE A 387 -10.59 -3.86 -12.46
N TYR A 388 -9.84 -3.56 -13.52
CA TYR A 388 -9.11 -4.56 -14.28
C TYR A 388 -8.12 -5.35 -13.40
N TYR A 389 -7.33 -4.66 -12.57
CA TYR A 389 -6.33 -5.29 -11.71
C TYR A 389 -6.88 -5.88 -10.41
N LEU A 390 -8.10 -5.55 -10.02
CA LEU A 390 -8.74 -6.12 -8.84
C LEU A 390 -8.97 -7.63 -9.04
N ILE A 391 -8.80 -8.41 -7.96
CA ILE A 391 -8.90 -9.87 -8.02
C ILE A 391 -10.35 -10.31 -7.69
N GLY A 392 -10.84 -11.28 -8.48
CA GLY A 392 -12.14 -11.91 -8.30
C GLY A 392 -13.29 -11.14 -8.96
N VAL A 393 -14.11 -11.87 -9.73
CA VAL A 393 -15.25 -11.29 -10.47
C VAL A 393 -16.25 -10.65 -9.51
N ARG A 394 -16.56 -11.32 -8.38
CA ARG A 394 -17.44 -10.79 -7.34
C ARG A 394 -16.96 -9.42 -6.83
N ASN A 395 -15.67 -9.31 -6.51
CA ASN A 395 -15.08 -8.08 -5.98
C ASN A 395 -15.15 -6.94 -7.01
N LYS A 396 -14.86 -7.24 -8.28
CA LYS A 396 -14.99 -6.28 -9.39
C LYS A 396 -16.40 -5.72 -9.51
N LEU A 397 -17.41 -6.60 -9.46
CA LEU A 397 -18.81 -6.21 -9.55
C LEU A 397 -19.24 -5.36 -8.36
N ILE A 398 -18.89 -5.76 -7.13
CA ILE A 398 -19.23 -5.02 -5.92
C ILE A 398 -18.58 -3.64 -5.93
N VAL A 399 -17.30 -3.53 -6.26
CA VAL A 399 -16.60 -2.23 -6.34
C VAL A 399 -17.23 -1.36 -7.43
N PHE A 400 -17.55 -1.93 -8.60
CA PHE A 400 -18.20 -1.20 -9.68
C PHE A 400 -19.58 -0.65 -9.26
N ILE A 401 -20.41 -1.49 -8.62
CA ILE A 401 -21.73 -1.10 -8.15
C ILE A 401 -21.60 -0.02 -7.06
N ASN A 402 -20.69 -0.18 -6.10
CA ASN A 402 -20.44 0.82 -5.07
C ASN A 402 -19.99 2.16 -5.67
N TRP A 403 -19.10 2.14 -6.66
CA TRP A 403 -18.67 3.36 -7.33
C TRP A 403 -19.80 4.04 -8.10
N LEU A 404 -20.63 3.26 -8.80
CA LEU A 404 -21.80 3.79 -9.51
C LEU A 404 -22.81 4.41 -8.53
N TRP A 405 -23.10 3.72 -7.43
CA TRP A 405 -23.99 4.20 -6.37
C TRP A 405 -23.47 5.49 -5.75
N ASN A 406 -22.21 5.48 -5.29
CA ASN A 406 -21.57 6.65 -4.72
C ASN A 406 -21.51 7.82 -5.73
N TYR A 407 -21.38 7.51 -7.02
CA TYR A 407 -21.39 8.53 -8.08
C TYR A 407 -22.77 9.18 -8.25
N ILE A 408 -23.87 8.48 -8.01
CA ILE A 408 -25.24 9.03 -8.16
C ILE A 408 -25.67 9.77 -6.90
N ILE A 409 -25.51 9.15 -5.72
CA ILE A 409 -26.19 9.57 -4.48
C ILE A 409 -25.28 10.41 -3.57
N TYR A 410 -23.95 10.42 -3.73
CA TYR A 410 -23.00 11.03 -2.80
C TYR A 410 -23.08 10.45 -1.39
N ASP A 411 -23.50 9.20 -1.24
CA ASP A 411 -23.60 8.53 0.04
C ASP A 411 -22.55 7.41 0.17
N GLN A 412 -21.72 7.52 1.20
CA GLN A 412 -20.73 6.50 1.56
C GLN A 412 -21.34 5.67 2.70
N ALA A 413 -22.06 4.61 2.37
CA ALA A 413 -22.90 3.84 3.29
C ALA A 413 -22.13 3.09 4.42
N LEU A 414 -20.79 3.12 4.42
CA LEU A 414 -19.95 2.28 5.31
C LEU A 414 -19.40 3.03 6.52
N ARG A 415 -20.07 4.07 6.98
CA ARG A 415 -19.68 4.89 8.13
C ARG A 415 -20.06 4.21 9.46
N LEU A 416 -19.52 3.02 9.66
CA LEU A 416 -19.74 2.22 10.87
C LEU A 416 -18.50 2.23 11.75
N ASN A 417 -18.62 2.71 12.98
CA ASN A 417 -17.58 2.61 14.01
C ASN A 417 -17.70 1.27 14.75
N ILE A 418 -17.15 0.21 14.17
CA ILE A 418 -17.19 -1.13 14.75
C ILE A 418 -15.99 -1.30 15.68
N LYS A 419 -16.23 -1.30 16.99
CA LYS A 419 -15.20 -1.53 18.00
C LYS A 419 -15.12 -3.02 18.33
N PRO A 420 -13.95 -3.68 18.22
CA PRO A 420 -13.80 -5.05 18.66
C PRO A 420 -13.99 -5.13 20.18
N LYS A 421 -14.76 -6.11 20.66
CA LYS A 421 -14.88 -6.41 22.08
C LYS A 421 -13.62 -7.17 22.52
N ILE A 422 -12.72 -6.50 23.23
CA ILE A 422 -11.54 -7.15 23.84
C ILE A 422 -11.99 -7.72 25.19
N PRO A 423 -11.83 -9.04 25.45
CA PRO A 423 -12.08 -9.60 26.77
C PRO A 423 -11.23 -8.93 27.84
N GLN A 424 -11.79 -8.69 29.03
CA GLN A 424 -11.08 -7.97 30.12
C GLN A 424 -9.80 -8.68 30.59
N SER A 425 -9.66 -9.99 30.32
CA SER A 425 -8.48 -10.80 30.70
C SER A 425 -7.21 -10.51 29.90
N THR A 426 -7.25 -9.68 28.85
CA THR A 426 -6.07 -9.30 28.05
C THR A 426 -5.53 -7.92 28.38
N LYS A 427 -6.01 -7.30 29.47
CA LYS A 427 -5.43 -6.07 30.04
C LYS A 427 -4.43 -6.45 31.15
N GLN A 428 -3.33 -7.08 30.80
CA GLN A 428 -2.12 -7.18 31.63
C GLN A 428 -0.92 -6.65 30.88
#